data_be858fd9936d8454481ebff63c162b73
#
_entry.id   be858fd9936d8454481ebff63c162b73
#
_cell.length_a   1.000
_cell.length_b   1.000
_cell.length_c   1.000
_cell.angle_alpha   90.00
_cell.angle_beta   90.00
_cell.angle_gamma   90.00
#
_symmetry.space_group_name_H-M   'P 1'
#
loop_
_entity.id
_entity.type
_entity.pdbx_description
1 polymer ?
#
loop_
_entity_poly.entity_id
_entity_poly.type
_entity_poly.pdbx_seq_one_letter_code
_entity_poly.pdbx_strand_id
1 'polypeptide(L)'
;MTYVSGVIHDADSHVMETADWLLDHADASVKDRLDPLWMRGLADFAEQALETVDEMKRSDEGNAVLEADLLERKNWWALGASQPADRSRALDLLGFSSQLVFATHSSRTLLTPIDQAVVAAQGGPPLPPTEPDLVYGLVSAHNRAMAAFCGDDPRLLAVGWVRMDDPDRALAAAREAIELGCAAIEIPAQPVGPRSITHVDFEPFYALLAEAGRPLLFHLGSGGENPNRIFRNNGREVFVDPNGNSDPVRRLRVVGLAPPVEMALAALVFDGVLDRHPTLKVGAIELGAVWVPGFLRRLDLAVTLDTKMRQAEHAPGDLDLLPSEYITRQVRFTPFTDEPLDWVIGQTDPSMYMFSSDYPHAEGGGDPFGEFKHALDGFDDDVHEQFFTTNFEWFMGDQLAR
;
A
#
# COMPACT_ATOMS: atom_id res chain seq x y z
N MET A 1 9.82 -18.43 -26.91
CA MET A 1 8.34 -18.26 -27.02
C MET A 1 7.99 -17.04 -26.19
N THR A 2 7.08 -16.22 -26.63
CA THR A 2 6.69 -15.04 -25.83
C THR A 2 5.67 -15.52 -24.82
N TYR A 3 5.94 -15.38 -23.52
CA TYR A 3 4.99 -15.69 -22.46
C TYR A 3 3.67 -14.96 -22.68
N VAL A 4 2.57 -15.66 -22.59
CA VAL A 4 1.20 -15.13 -22.67
C VAL A 4 0.50 -15.56 -21.39
N SER A 5 0.43 -14.67 -20.40
CA SER A 5 -0.35 -14.92 -19.20
C SER A 5 -1.84 -14.95 -19.54
N GLY A 6 -2.54 -15.97 -19.08
CA GLY A 6 -4.00 -16.02 -19.11
C GLY A 6 -4.64 -15.38 -17.88
N VAL A 7 -3.88 -15.20 -16.80
CA VAL A 7 -4.34 -14.68 -15.52
C VAL A 7 -3.32 -13.68 -15.02
N ILE A 8 -3.73 -12.44 -14.78
CA ILE A 8 -2.89 -11.38 -14.25
C ILE A 8 -3.59 -10.83 -13.03
N HIS A 9 -2.88 -10.82 -11.90
CA HIS A 9 -3.35 -10.19 -10.67
C HIS A 9 -2.54 -8.95 -10.39
N ASP A 10 -3.21 -7.90 -9.96
CA ASP A 10 -2.63 -6.60 -9.69
C ASP A 10 -2.56 -6.36 -8.17
N ALA A 11 -1.34 -6.31 -7.64
CA ALA A 11 -1.10 -6.17 -6.22
C ALA A 11 -1.15 -4.71 -5.72
N ASP A 12 -1.34 -3.75 -6.64
CA ASP A 12 -1.39 -2.34 -6.29
C ASP A 12 -2.24 -1.55 -7.25
N SER A 13 -3.35 -1.06 -6.75
CA SER A 13 -4.22 -0.13 -7.45
C SER A 13 -4.95 0.76 -6.45
N HIS A 14 -5.49 1.88 -6.91
CA HIS A 14 -6.03 2.89 -6.02
C HIS A 14 -7.46 3.30 -6.36
N VAL A 15 -8.18 3.71 -5.33
CA VAL A 15 -9.35 4.57 -5.49
C VAL A 15 -8.91 6.03 -5.35
N MET A 16 -9.43 6.88 -6.22
CA MET A 16 -9.26 8.33 -6.14
C MET A 16 -10.47 8.91 -5.40
N GLU A 17 -10.30 9.12 -4.09
CA GLU A 17 -11.40 9.56 -3.22
C GLU A 17 -11.89 10.96 -3.59
N THR A 18 -13.14 11.24 -3.25
CA THR A 18 -13.76 12.57 -3.26
C THR A 18 -13.62 13.27 -1.91
N ALA A 19 -13.91 14.57 -1.84
CA ALA A 19 -13.82 15.32 -0.59
C ALA A 19 -14.72 14.73 0.51
N ASP A 20 -15.88 14.20 0.15
CA ASP A 20 -16.87 13.67 1.09
C ASP A 20 -16.72 12.17 1.37
N TRP A 21 -15.68 11.52 0.82
CA TRP A 21 -15.45 10.08 0.89
C TRP A 21 -15.61 9.49 2.30
N LEU A 22 -14.98 10.08 3.31
CA LEU A 22 -15.11 9.61 4.69
C LEU A 22 -16.45 10.01 5.32
N LEU A 23 -16.99 11.19 4.96
CA LEU A 23 -18.26 11.68 5.48
C LEU A 23 -19.43 10.80 5.08
N ASP A 24 -19.44 10.29 3.85
CA ASP A 24 -20.51 9.44 3.32
C ASP A 24 -20.61 8.09 4.04
N HIS A 25 -19.52 7.61 4.62
CA HIS A 25 -19.43 6.34 5.31
C HIS A 25 -19.28 6.44 6.84
N ALA A 26 -19.25 7.67 7.37
CA ALA A 26 -19.08 7.91 8.79
C ALA A 26 -20.37 7.63 9.59
N ASP A 27 -20.20 7.09 10.80
CA ASP A 27 -21.27 6.96 11.75
C ASP A 27 -21.82 8.33 12.18
N ALA A 28 -23.11 8.40 12.48
CA ALA A 28 -23.76 9.62 12.96
C ALA A 28 -23.10 10.21 14.22
N SER A 29 -22.47 9.38 15.06
CA SER A 29 -21.77 9.81 16.27
C SER A 29 -20.51 10.63 16.00
N VAL A 30 -19.91 10.49 14.82
CA VAL A 30 -18.67 11.19 14.44
C VAL A 30 -18.84 12.10 13.22
N LYS A 31 -19.83 11.85 12.37
CA LYS A 31 -20.05 12.54 11.08
C LYS A 31 -20.05 14.07 11.19
N ASP A 32 -20.79 14.62 12.15
CA ASP A 32 -20.93 16.07 12.35
C ASP A 32 -19.64 16.74 12.90
N ARG A 33 -18.64 15.93 13.22
CA ARG A 33 -17.34 16.36 13.75
C ARG A 33 -16.17 16.18 12.77
N LEU A 34 -16.48 15.64 11.59
CA LEU A 34 -15.51 15.40 10.53
C LEU A 34 -15.53 16.53 9.52
N ASP A 35 -14.34 16.97 9.14
CA ASP A 35 -14.17 17.83 7.97
C ASP A 35 -14.09 16.98 6.70
N PRO A 36 -14.40 17.56 5.52
CA PRO A 36 -14.13 16.93 4.24
C PRO A 36 -12.67 16.49 4.12
N LEU A 37 -12.43 15.43 3.36
CA LEU A 37 -11.09 14.88 3.17
C LEU A 37 -10.15 15.95 2.59
N TRP A 38 -9.02 16.15 3.24
CA TRP A 38 -8.02 17.10 2.73
C TRP A 38 -7.27 16.52 1.53
N MET A 39 -7.54 17.07 0.37
CA MET A 39 -6.99 16.65 -0.91
C MET A 39 -5.88 17.58 -1.42
N ARG A 40 -5.13 18.22 -0.52
CA ARG A 40 -4.03 19.15 -0.87
C ARG A 40 -4.44 20.28 -1.82
N GLY A 41 -5.68 20.75 -1.75
CA GLY A 41 -6.21 21.77 -2.66
C GLY A 41 -6.65 21.24 -4.04
N LEU A 42 -6.76 19.91 -4.19
CA LEU A 42 -7.16 19.26 -5.45
C LEU A 42 -8.66 18.96 -5.52
N ALA A 43 -9.48 19.37 -4.54
CA ALA A 43 -10.91 19.05 -4.52
C ALA A 43 -11.64 19.57 -5.76
N ASP A 44 -11.46 20.85 -6.12
CA ASP A 44 -12.07 21.44 -7.33
C ASP A 44 -11.59 20.77 -8.61
N PHE A 45 -10.32 20.37 -8.66
CA PHE A 45 -9.75 19.63 -9.79
C PHE A 45 -10.35 18.24 -9.92
N ALA A 46 -10.53 17.54 -8.79
CA ALA A 46 -11.17 16.23 -8.76
C ALA A 46 -12.62 16.32 -9.25
N GLU A 47 -13.40 17.30 -8.76
CA GLU A 47 -14.77 17.53 -9.17
C GLU A 47 -14.87 17.79 -10.69
N GLN A 48 -14.03 18.69 -11.23
CA GLN A 48 -13.98 18.96 -12.65
C GLN A 48 -13.62 17.73 -13.48
N ALA A 49 -12.67 16.92 -13.01
CA ALA A 49 -12.27 15.70 -13.69
C ALA A 49 -13.43 14.70 -13.77
N LEU A 50 -14.10 14.48 -12.64
CA LEU A 50 -15.25 13.56 -12.55
C LEU A 50 -16.41 14.01 -13.42
N GLU A 51 -16.76 15.32 -13.41
CA GLU A 51 -17.80 15.87 -14.28
C GLU A 51 -17.47 15.62 -15.76
N THR A 52 -16.21 15.83 -16.16
CA THR A 52 -15.77 15.62 -17.55
C THR A 52 -15.85 14.14 -17.93
N VAL A 53 -15.39 13.22 -17.07
CA VAL A 53 -15.50 11.77 -17.30
C VAL A 53 -16.96 11.36 -17.44
N ASP A 54 -17.84 11.89 -16.59
CA ASP A 54 -19.28 11.62 -16.65
C ASP A 54 -19.94 12.17 -17.93
N GLU A 55 -19.48 13.33 -18.43
CA GLU A 55 -19.91 13.84 -19.74
C GLU A 55 -19.47 12.96 -20.89
N MET A 56 -18.22 12.49 -20.88
CA MET A 56 -17.69 11.59 -21.90
C MET A 56 -18.49 10.28 -21.96
N LYS A 57 -18.86 9.71 -20.81
CA LYS A 57 -19.65 8.46 -20.72
C LYS A 57 -21.04 8.57 -21.36
N ARG A 58 -21.57 9.77 -21.61
CA ARG A 58 -22.88 9.98 -22.23
C ARG A 58 -22.93 9.76 -23.74
N SER A 59 -21.78 9.57 -24.38
CA SER A 59 -21.69 9.33 -25.83
C SER A 59 -20.81 8.12 -26.15
N ASP A 60 -21.11 7.45 -27.30
CA ASP A 60 -20.29 6.33 -27.76
C ASP A 60 -18.85 6.78 -28.09
N GLU A 61 -18.70 8.00 -28.66
CA GLU A 61 -17.39 8.58 -28.97
C GLU A 61 -16.57 8.82 -27.68
N GLY A 62 -17.17 9.42 -26.68
CA GLY A 62 -16.51 9.67 -25.40
C GLY A 62 -16.14 8.38 -24.66
N ASN A 63 -17.02 7.36 -24.70
CA ASN A 63 -16.71 6.04 -24.16
C ASN A 63 -15.53 5.41 -24.89
N ALA A 64 -15.48 5.45 -26.21
CA ALA A 64 -14.37 4.92 -27.00
C ALA A 64 -13.03 5.60 -26.65
N VAL A 65 -13.04 6.90 -26.37
CA VAL A 65 -11.84 7.64 -25.94
C VAL A 65 -11.43 7.19 -24.53
N LEU A 66 -12.37 7.04 -23.59
CA LEU A 66 -12.05 6.55 -22.22
C LEU A 66 -11.44 5.15 -22.24
N GLU A 67 -11.91 4.27 -23.13
CA GLU A 67 -11.37 2.92 -23.30
C GLU A 67 -9.99 2.92 -23.97
N ALA A 68 -9.82 3.74 -25.03
CA ALA A 68 -8.55 3.81 -25.76
C ALA A 68 -7.40 4.41 -24.93
N ASP A 69 -7.73 5.39 -24.09
CA ASP A 69 -6.76 6.12 -23.25
C ASP A 69 -6.70 5.57 -21.80
N LEU A 70 -7.09 4.35 -21.57
CA LEU A 70 -7.31 3.79 -20.22
C LEU A 70 -6.10 3.98 -19.29
N LEU A 71 -4.89 3.69 -19.76
CA LEU A 71 -3.65 3.85 -18.99
C LEU A 71 -2.99 5.21 -19.14
N GLU A 72 -3.38 6.01 -20.17
CA GLU A 72 -2.87 7.37 -20.37
C GLU A 72 -3.59 8.39 -19.48
N ARG A 73 -4.85 8.10 -19.13
CA ARG A 73 -5.63 8.94 -18.20
C ARG A 73 -5.29 8.57 -16.78
N LYS A 74 -4.98 9.58 -15.99
CA LYS A 74 -4.47 9.39 -14.63
C LYS A 74 -5.35 10.07 -13.59
N ASN A 75 -5.24 9.56 -12.35
CA ASN A 75 -5.97 10.08 -11.21
C ASN A 75 -7.49 10.10 -11.49
N TRP A 76 -8.20 11.14 -11.10
CA TRP A 76 -9.67 11.25 -11.30
C TRP A 76 -10.14 11.25 -12.76
N TRP A 77 -9.23 11.44 -13.74
CA TRP A 77 -9.55 11.37 -15.17
C TRP A 77 -9.64 9.93 -15.70
N ALA A 78 -9.19 8.97 -14.94
CA ALA A 78 -9.19 7.57 -15.35
C ALA A 78 -10.56 6.92 -15.13
N LEU A 79 -10.93 6.01 -16.01
CA LEU A 79 -12.19 5.25 -15.92
C LEU A 79 -12.20 4.40 -14.64
N GLY A 80 -13.22 4.53 -13.81
CA GLY A 80 -13.34 3.76 -12.57
C GLY A 80 -12.39 4.19 -11.46
N ALA A 81 -11.74 5.35 -11.57
CA ALA A 81 -10.89 5.88 -10.50
C ALA A 81 -11.65 6.12 -9.20
N SER A 82 -12.87 6.67 -9.28
CA SER A 82 -13.73 7.01 -8.13
C SER A 82 -15.08 6.32 -8.15
N GLN A 83 -15.46 5.73 -9.28
CA GLN A 83 -16.79 5.17 -9.49
C GLN A 83 -16.75 3.64 -9.48
N PRO A 84 -17.36 2.95 -8.50
CA PRO A 84 -17.34 1.48 -8.40
C PRO A 84 -17.81 0.77 -9.67
N ALA A 85 -18.94 1.22 -10.24
CA ALA A 85 -19.54 0.61 -11.43
C ALA A 85 -18.61 0.67 -12.67
N ASP A 86 -17.81 1.74 -12.79
CA ASP A 86 -16.85 1.88 -13.89
C ASP A 86 -15.56 1.11 -13.60
N ARG A 87 -15.25 0.82 -12.34
CA ARG A 87 -14.03 0.09 -11.96
C ARG A 87 -14.02 -1.34 -12.47
N SER A 88 -15.14 -2.05 -12.39
CA SER A 88 -15.28 -3.39 -12.97
C SER A 88 -15.01 -3.39 -14.47
N ARG A 89 -15.53 -2.38 -15.20
CA ARG A 89 -15.26 -2.20 -16.63
C ARG A 89 -13.79 -1.91 -16.90
N ALA A 90 -13.17 -1.03 -16.11
CA ALA A 90 -11.74 -0.73 -16.23
C ALA A 90 -10.89 -2.00 -16.02
N LEU A 91 -11.24 -2.82 -15.04
CA LEU A 91 -10.58 -4.11 -14.76
C LEU A 91 -10.66 -5.06 -15.97
N ASP A 92 -11.84 -5.17 -16.62
CA ASP A 92 -12.02 -5.97 -17.83
C ASP A 92 -11.14 -5.46 -18.99
N LEU A 93 -11.06 -4.15 -19.17
CA LEU A 93 -10.26 -3.51 -20.23
C LEU A 93 -8.75 -3.64 -19.98
N LEU A 94 -8.31 -3.56 -18.72
CA LEU A 94 -6.93 -3.82 -18.31
C LEU A 94 -6.53 -5.29 -18.51
N GLY A 95 -7.52 -6.21 -18.55
CA GLY A 95 -7.28 -7.63 -18.65
C GLY A 95 -6.79 -8.26 -17.35
N PHE A 96 -7.03 -7.63 -16.20
CA PHE A 96 -6.64 -8.14 -14.91
C PHE A 96 -7.74 -9.01 -14.28
N SER A 97 -7.32 -10.09 -13.65
CA SER A 97 -8.21 -11.05 -13.00
C SER A 97 -8.64 -10.60 -11.62
N SER A 98 -7.83 -9.81 -10.93
CA SER A 98 -8.18 -9.14 -9.68
C SER A 98 -7.22 -7.98 -9.40
N GLN A 99 -7.64 -7.09 -8.51
CA GLN A 99 -6.82 -5.97 -8.02
C GLN A 99 -6.96 -5.82 -6.51
N LEU A 100 -5.84 -5.65 -5.78
CA LEU A 100 -5.83 -5.01 -4.47
C LEU A 100 -6.09 -3.52 -4.65
N VAL A 101 -7.04 -2.97 -3.89
CA VAL A 101 -7.45 -1.57 -4.00
C VAL A 101 -7.12 -0.84 -2.72
N PHE A 102 -6.23 0.15 -2.83
CA PHE A 102 -5.81 1.05 -1.76
C PHE A 102 -6.51 2.41 -1.86
N ALA A 103 -6.51 3.15 -0.77
CA ALA A 103 -6.88 4.55 -0.77
C ALA A 103 -5.67 5.43 -1.13
N THR A 104 -5.92 6.60 -1.75
CA THR A 104 -4.88 7.55 -2.14
C THR A 104 -4.68 8.66 -1.10
N HIS A 105 -5.75 9.25 -0.62
CA HIS A 105 -5.70 10.45 0.23
C HIS A 105 -6.08 10.18 1.69
N SER A 106 -7.02 9.29 1.95
CA SER A 106 -7.54 9.07 3.30
C SER A 106 -6.54 8.42 4.25
N SER A 107 -5.64 7.58 3.77
CA SER A 107 -4.58 6.95 4.58
C SER A 107 -3.76 7.97 5.38
N ARG A 108 -3.49 9.16 4.81
CA ARG A 108 -2.79 10.25 5.51
C ARG A 108 -3.60 10.85 6.64
N THR A 109 -4.92 10.95 6.48
CA THR A 109 -5.82 11.43 7.54
C THR A 109 -5.85 10.46 8.71
N LEU A 110 -5.69 9.16 8.44
CA LEU A 110 -5.70 8.10 9.44
C LEU A 110 -4.39 8.03 10.25
N LEU A 111 -3.27 8.49 9.67
CA LEU A 111 -1.94 8.49 10.30
C LEU A 111 -1.73 9.53 11.40
N THR A 112 -2.71 10.38 11.73
CA THR A 112 -2.52 11.42 12.74
C THR A 112 -2.07 10.87 14.11
N PRO A 113 -1.09 11.52 14.78
CA PRO A 113 -0.73 12.91 14.60
C PRO A 113 0.35 13.11 13.54
N ILE A 114 -0.03 13.26 12.28
CA ILE A 114 0.85 13.91 11.34
C ILE A 114 1.09 15.31 11.90
N ASP A 115 2.32 15.72 11.91
CA ASP A 115 2.74 17.01 12.42
C ASP A 115 1.90 18.14 11.81
N GLN A 116 1.05 18.74 12.63
CA GLN A 116 0.19 19.86 12.23
C GLN A 116 0.96 20.96 11.52
N ALA A 117 2.26 21.15 11.84
CA ALA A 117 3.10 22.11 11.18
C ALA A 117 3.35 21.77 9.69
N VAL A 118 3.34 20.50 9.29
CA VAL A 118 3.46 20.10 7.86
C VAL A 118 2.19 20.45 7.11
N VAL A 119 1.04 20.09 7.65
CA VAL A 119 -0.25 20.40 7.04
C VAL A 119 -0.41 21.91 6.92
N ALA A 120 -0.10 22.66 7.98
CA ALA A 120 -0.15 24.13 7.98
C ALA A 120 0.83 24.74 6.96
N ALA A 121 2.06 24.21 6.85
CA ALA A 121 3.04 24.68 5.87
C ALA A 121 2.64 24.42 4.41
N GLN A 122 1.76 23.45 4.19
CA GLN A 122 1.19 23.13 2.87
C GLN A 122 -0.18 23.81 2.64
N GLY A 123 -0.60 24.70 3.52
CA GLY A 123 -1.89 25.40 3.42
C GLY A 123 -3.11 24.55 3.71
N GLY A 124 -2.89 23.37 4.33
CA GLY A 124 -3.98 22.47 4.71
C GLY A 124 -4.73 22.94 5.95
N PRO A 125 -5.96 22.43 6.18
CA PRO A 125 -6.73 22.71 7.37
C PRO A 125 -6.03 22.16 8.63
N PRO A 126 -6.39 22.63 9.83
CA PRO A 126 -5.96 22.00 11.06
C PRO A 126 -6.36 20.53 11.04
N LEU A 127 -5.44 19.67 11.46
CA LEU A 127 -5.72 18.23 11.55
C LEU A 127 -6.88 17.96 12.49
N PRO A 128 -7.68 16.89 12.22
CA PRO A 128 -8.72 16.47 13.15
C PRO A 128 -8.17 16.33 14.57
N PRO A 129 -8.98 16.58 15.59
CA PRO A 129 -8.59 16.37 16.97
C PRO A 129 -8.12 14.92 17.18
N THR A 130 -7.10 14.76 18.00
CA THR A 130 -6.52 13.45 18.37
C THR A 130 -7.38 12.67 19.38
N GLU A 131 -8.67 12.97 19.45
CA GLU A 131 -9.58 12.25 20.31
C GLU A 131 -9.74 10.79 19.80
N PRO A 132 -9.45 9.79 20.63
CA PRO A 132 -9.43 8.41 20.19
C PRO A 132 -10.71 7.96 19.48
N ASP A 133 -11.88 8.35 19.98
CA ASP A 133 -13.16 7.94 19.38
C ASP A 133 -13.38 8.53 17.99
N LEU A 134 -12.89 9.75 17.75
CA LEU A 134 -12.98 10.37 16.44
C LEU A 134 -11.99 9.72 15.45
N VAL A 135 -10.77 9.44 15.90
CA VAL A 135 -9.74 8.79 15.07
C VAL A 135 -10.18 7.38 14.64
N TYR A 136 -10.69 6.59 15.58
CA TYR A 136 -11.19 5.24 15.25
C TYR A 136 -12.52 5.27 14.50
N GLY A 137 -13.33 6.32 14.68
CA GLY A 137 -14.49 6.58 13.83
C GLY A 137 -14.11 6.87 12.37
N LEU A 138 -12.99 7.57 12.14
CA LEU A 138 -12.41 7.77 10.80
C LEU A 138 -11.89 6.45 10.21
N VAL A 139 -11.21 5.62 11.01
CA VAL A 139 -10.75 4.29 10.57
C VAL A 139 -11.94 3.43 10.13
N SER A 140 -13.01 3.39 10.91
CA SER A 140 -14.23 2.65 10.58
C SER A 140 -14.90 3.21 9.31
N ALA A 141 -15.01 4.54 9.17
CA ALA A 141 -15.55 5.18 7.96
C ALA A 141 -14.73 4.81 6.71
N HIS A 142 -13.40 4.84 6.82
CA HIS A 142 -12.50 4.43 5.74
C HIS A 142 -12.72 2.97 5.34
N ASN A 143 -12.72 2.04 6.29
CA ASN A 143 -12.89 0.61 6.01
C ASN A 143 -14.25 0.31 5.36
N ARG A 144 -15.31 1.00 5.78
CA ARG A 144 -16.64 0.91 5.14
C ARG A 144 -16.62 1.46 3.72
N ALA A 145 -15.95 2.59 3.49
CA ALA A 145 -15.85 3.19 2.17
C ALA A 145 -15.09 2.27 1.19
N MET A 146 -13.97 1.69 1.62
CA MET A 146 -13.19 0.73 0.83
C MET A 146 -14.01 -0.53 0.52
N ALA A 147 -14.68 -1.09 1.52
CA ALA A 147 -15.55 -2.24 1.33
C ALA A 147 -16.73 -1.94 0.39
N ALA A 148 -17.33 -0.74 0.49
CA ALA A 148 -18.41 -0.31 -0.40
C ALA A 148 -17.93 -0.11 -1.84
N PHE A 149 -16.73 0.47 -2.05
CA PHE A 149 -16.15 0.64 -3.38
C PHE A 149 -15.91 -0.69 -4.09
N CYS A 150 -15.43 -1.70 -3.38
CA CYS A 150 -15.08 -3.00 -3.94
C CYS A 150 -16.23 -4.01 -3.94
N GLY A 151 -17.32 -3.76 -3.20
CA GLY A 151 -18.32 -4.76 -2.84
C GLY A 151 -19.13 -5.34 -3.99
N ASP A 152 -19.24 -4.63 -5.11
CA ASP A 152 -20.05 -5.06 -6.25
C ASP A 152 -19.30 -6.02 -7.20
N ASP A 153 -17.97 -6.09 -7.10
CA ASP A 153 -17.15 -6.98 -7.93
C ASP A 153 -16.14 -7.76 -7.05
N PRO A 154 -16.28 -9.09 -6.93
CA PRO A 154 -15.40 -9.89 -6.08
C PRO A 154 -13.93 -9.94 -6.53
N ARG A 155 -13.61 -9.41 -7.70
CA ARG A 155 -12.24 -9.26 -8.20
C ARG A 155 -11.54 -8.02 -7.64
N LEU A 156 -12.31 -7.06 -7.09
CA LEU A 156 -11.79 -5.88 -6.41
C LEU A 156 -11.62 -6.20 -4.93
N LEU A 157 -10.39 -6.24 -4.47
CA LEU A 157 -9.99 -6.70 -3.15
C LEU A 157 -9.71 -5.48 -2.26
N ALA A 158 -10.66 -5.09 -1.42
CA ALA A 158 -10.54 -3.93 -0.56
C ALA A 158 -9.40 -4.09 0.46
N VAL A 159 -8.56 -3.09 0.59
CA VAL A 159 -7.57 -2.97 1.66
C VAL A 159 -8.18 -2.16 2.80
N GLY A 160 -8.33 -2.78 3.97
CA GLY A 160 -8.70 -2.09 5.21
C GLY A 160 -7.47 -1.48 5.88
N TRP A 161 -7.67 -0.46 6.69
CA TRP A 161 -6.61 0.22 7.42
C TRP A 161 -6.81 0.12 8.92
N VAL A 162 -5.73 -0.15 9.68
CA VAL A 162 -5.77 -0.27 11.14
C VAL A 162 -4.67 0.56 11.77
N ARG A 163 -5.04 1.37 12.75
CA ARG A 163 -4.13 2.17 13.55
C ARG A 163 -3.53 1.34 14.70
N MET A 164 -2.22 1.43 14.90
CA MET A 164 -1.46 0.63 15.85
C MET A 164 -1.03 1.44 17.10
N ASP A 165 -1.90 2.26 17.66
CA ASP A 165 -1.61 3.04 18.89
C ASP A 165 -2.26 2.44 20.16
N ASP A 166 -3.39 1.75 20.02
CA ASP A 166 -4.11 1.07 21.10
C ASP A 166 -4.42 -0.38 20.68
N PRO A 167 -3.91 -1.39 21.40
CA PRO A 167 -4.07 -2.79 21.01
C PRO A 167 -5.51 -3.28 20.95
N ASP A 168 -6.35 -2.89 21.91
CA ASP A 168 -7.74 -3.36 21.95
C ASP A 168 -8.55 -2.75 20.79
N ARG A 169 -8.33 -1.47 20.51
CA ARG A 169 -8.95 -0.77 19.39
C ARG A 169 -8.44 -1.24 18.05
N ALA A 170 -7.14 -1.53 17.93
CA ALA A 170 -6.56 -2.10 16.71
C ALA A 170 -7.17 -3.48 16.40
N LEU A 171 -7.29 -4.34 17.41
CA LEU A 171 -7.94 -5.64 17.28
C LEU A 171 -9.43 -5.51 16.88
N ALA A 172 -10.17 -4.57 17.48
CA ALA A 172 -11.56 -4.32 17.14
C ALA A 172 -11.72 -3.80 15.70
N ALA A 173 -10.87 -2.85 15.27
CA ALA A 173 -10.88 -2.30 13.91
C ALA A 173 -10.53 -3.38 12.87
N ALA A 174 -9.57 -4.26 13.16
CA ALA A 174 -9.25 -5.39 12.28
C ALA A 174 -10.42 -6.37 12.13
N ARG A 175 -11.14 -6.69 13.22
CA ARG A 175 -12.35 -7.51 13.16
C ARG A 175 -13.44 -6.87 12.31
N GLU A 176 -13.71 -5.58 12.53
CA GLU A 176 -14.69 -4.83 11.73
C GLU A 176 -14.30 -4.84 10.24
N ALA A 177 -13.03 -4.55 9.89
CA ALA A 177 -12.57 -4.58 8.51
C ALA A 177 -12.75 -5.95 7.85
N ILE A 178 -12.43 -7.03 8.56
CA ILE A 178 -12.63 -8.42 8.08
C ILE A 178 -14.13 -8.71 7.87
N GLU A 179 -14.98 -8.32 8.81
CA GLU A 179 -16.44 -8.50 8.73
C GLU A 179 -17.06 -7.70 7.58
N LEU A 180 -16.52 -6.52 7.26
CA LEU A 180 -16.90 -5.71 6.10
C LEU A 180 -16.44 -6.32 4.76
N GLY A 181 -15.55 -7.31 4.78
CA GLY A 181 -15.05 -7.96 3.58
C GLY A 181 -13.71 -7.44 3.07
N CYS A 182 -12.98 -6.64 3.86
CA CYS A 182 -11.62 -6.26 3.48
C CYS A 182 -10.73 -7.51 3.32
N ALA A 183 -10.05 -7.61 2.20
CA ALA A 183 -9.25 -8.77 1.82
C ALA A 183 -7.86 -8.78 2.44
N ALA A 184 -7.34 -7.60 2.78
CA ALA A 184 -6.04 -7.40 3.43
C ALA A 184 -6.11 -6.21 4.39
N ILE A 185 -5.14 -6.09 5.29
CA ILE A 185 -5.10 -5.03 6.31
C ILE A 185 -3.77 -4.28 6.21
N GLU A 186 -3.84 -2.99 5.93
CA GLU A 186 -2.71 -2.07 5.98
C GLU A 186 -2.53 -1.52 7.41
N ILE A 187 -1.27 -1.42 7.85
CA ILE A 187 -0.88 -0.74 9.09
C ILE A 187 0.25 0.26 8.83
N PRO A 188 0.44 1.27 9.70
CA PRO A 188 1.58 2.16 9.60
C PRO A 188 2.90 1.41 9.85
N ALA A 189 3.92 1.70 9.02
CA ALA A 189 5.25 1.13 9.16
C ALA A 189 6.03 1.73 10.36
N GLN A 190 5.59 2.87 10.88
CA GLN A 190 6.18 3.49 12.07
C GLN A 190 5.20 3.43 13.25
N PRO A 191 5.71 3.31 14.49
CA PRO A 191 4.86 3.39 15.68
C PRO A 191 4.09 4.71 15.72
N VAL A 192 2.78 4.63 15.90
CA VAL A 192 1.89 5.80 16.00
C VAL A 192 1.70 6.23 17.45
N GLY A 193 1.87 5.30 18.38
CA GLY A 193 1.75 5.50 19.81
C GLY A 193 3.07 5.22 20.56
N PRO A 194 3.01 4.99 21.86
CA PRO A 194 4.19 4.74 22.70
C PRO A 194 4.74 3.29 22.57
N ARG A 195 4.05 2.40 21.84
CA ARG A 195 4.43 1.01 21.67
C ARG A 195 5.03 0.76 20.30
N SER A 196 5.97 -0.20 20.22
CA SER A 196 6.35 -0.81 18.95
C SER A 196 5.13 -1.47 18.32
N ILE A 197 5.07 -1.52 16.99
CA ILE A 197 4.05 -2.31 16.27
C ILE A 197 4.11 -3.79 16.67
N THR A 198 5.27 -4.28 17.12
CA THR A 198 5.53 -5.66 17.56
C THR A 198 5.36 -5.86 19.07
N HIS A 199 4.85 -4.85 19.80
CA HIS A 199 4.63 -4.98 21.23
C HIS A 199 3.71 -6.17 21.54
N VAL A 200 3.99 -6.91 22.59
CA VAL A 200 3.27 -8.14 22.97
C VAL A 200 1.75 -7.95 23.09
N ASP A 201 1.27 -6.76 23.43
CA ASP A 201 -0.16 -6.45 23.48
C ASP A 201 -0.85 -6.55 22.10
N PHE A 202 -0.10 -6.47 20.99
CA PHE A 202 -0.63 -6.65 19.63
C PHE A 202 -0.63 -8.12 19.16
N GLU A 203 -0.18 -9.05 19.96
CA GLU A 203 -0.19 -10.48 19.60
C GLU A 203 -1.58 -10.99 19.16
N PRO A 204 -2.71 -10.62 19.82
CA PRO A 204 -4.04 -11.01 19.37
C PRO A 204 -4.42 -10.46 17.98
N PHE A 205 -3.88 -9.30 17.58
CA PHE A 205 -4.08 -8.74 16.24
C PHE A 205 -3.39 -9.60 15.18
N TYR A 206 -2.12 -9.98 15.38
CA TYR A 206 -1.39 -10.84 14.43
C TYR A 206 -1.99 -12.24 14.35
N ALA A 207 -2.41 -12.82 15.47
CA ALA A 207 -3.11 -14.09 15.52
C ALA A 207 -4.42 -14.04 14.70
N LEU A 208 -5.21 -12.97 14.85
CA LEU A 208 -6.44 -12.77 14.09
C LEU A 208 -6.18 -12.75 12.58
N LEU A 209 -5.18 -11.99 12.10
CA LEU A 209 -4.87 -11.91 10.67
C LEU A 209 -4.40 -13.26 10.12
N ALA A 210 -3.53 -13.96 10.86
CA ALA A 210 -3.03 -15.27 10.49
C ALA A 210 -4.16 -16.31 10.40
N GLU A 211 -5.08 -16.34 11.38
CA GLU A 211 -6.24 -17.23 11.42
C GLU A 211 -7.26 -16.92 10.32
N ALA A 212 -7.50 -15.63 10.04
CA ALA A 212 -8.43 -15.21 9.01
C ALA A 212 -7.82 -15.26 7.60
N GLY A 213 -6.54 -15.58 7.45
CA GLY A 213 -5.83 -15.58 6.18
C GLY A 213 -5.79 -14.20 5.52
N ARG A 214 -5.77 -13.12 6.31
CA ARG A 214 -5.68 -11.74 5.80
C ARG A 214 -4.22 -11.30 5.78
N PRO A 215 -3.65 -10.95 4.60
CA PRO A 215 -2.31 -10.38 4.56
C PRO A 215 -2.22 -9.06 5.31
N LEU A 216 -1.07 -8.86 5.98
CA LEU A 216 -0.65 -7.59 6.55
C LEU A 216 0.09 -6.77 5.50
N LEU A 217 -0.26 -5.50 5.34
CA LEU A 217 0.33 -4.65 4.31
C LEU A 217 1.04 -3.43 4.92
N PHE A 218 2.17 -3.10 4.31
CA PHE A 218 2.81 -1.80 4.37
C PHE A 218 2.75 -1.19 2.98
N HIS A 219 2.35 0.08 2.90
CA HIS A 219 2.20 0.79 1.64
C HIS A 219 2.96 2.11 1.65
N LEU A 220 3.27 2.65 0.48
CA LEU A 220 3.84 3.99 0.34
C LEU A 220 2.97 5.02 1.06
N GLY A 221 3.60 5.87 1.87
CA GLY A 221 2.89 6.92 2.60
C GLY A 221 2.38 6.53 3.99
N SER A 222 2.28 5.24 4.33
CA SER A 222 1.88 4.78 5.67
C SER A 222 3.01 4.80 6.71
N GLY A 223 4.21 5.23 6.33
CA GLY A 223 5.42 5.21 7.17
C GLY A 223 5.82 6.53 7.82
N GLY A 224 5.03 7.60 7.68
CA GLY A 224 5.40 8.92 8.20
C GLY A 224 6.37 9.69 7.30
N GLU A 225 6.85 10.88 7.75
CA GLU A 225 7.74 11.70 6.93
C GLU A 225 9.15 11.14 6.87
N ASN A 226 9.56 10.83 5.66
CA ASN A 226 10.94 10.63 5.29
C ASN A 226 11.23 11.48 4.01
N PRO A 227 12.27 12.26 3.93
CA PRO A 227 13.39 12.43 4.87
C PRO A 227 13.10 13.39 6.01
N ASN A 228 13.96 13.35 7.05
CA ASN A 228 13.88 14.29 8.17
C ASN A 228 13.78 15.75 7.67
N ARG A 229 12.89 16.53 8.27
CA ARG A 229 12.57 17.92 7.89
C ARG A 229 13.77 18.83 7.77
N ILE A 230 14.85 18.59 8.52
CA ILE A 230 16.05 19.41 8.45
C ILE A 230 16.65 19.45 7.03
N PHE A 231 16.47 18.39 6.23
CA PHE A 231 16.93 18.35 4.86
C PHE A 231 16.15 19.30 3.92
N ARG A 232 14.96 19.75 4.31
CA ARG A 232 14.19 20.76 3.56
C ARG A 232 14.81 22.16 3.67
N ASN A 233 15.54 22.43 4.76
CA ASN A 233 16.25 23.69 4.96
C ASN A 233 17.66 23.63 4.35
N ASN A 234 17.75 23.43 3.05
CA ASN A 234 19.00 23.31 2.31
C ASN A 234 19.50 24.62 1.66
N GLY A 235 18.75 25.74 1.84
CA GLY A 235 19.11 27.06 1.34
C GLY A 235 19.07 27.20 -0.20
N ARG A 236 18.47 26.25 -0.93
CA ARG A 236 18.36 26.28 -2.38
C ARG A 236 16.98 26.76 -2.83
N GLU A 237 16.94 27.37 -4.02
CA GLU A 237 15.66 27.65 -4.67
C GLU A 237 14.92 26.35 -4.97
N VAL A 238 13.62 26.36 -4.72
CA VAL A 238 12.75 25.23 -4.96
C VAL A 238 12.15 25.35 -6.35
N PHE A 239 12.35 24.32 -7.17
CA PHE A 239 11.64 24.22 -8.43
C PHE A 239 10.16 23.96 -8.16
N VAL A 240 9.31 24.79 -8.73
CA VAL A 240 7.86 24.62 -8.74
C VAL A 240 7.52 23.96 -10.07
N ASP A 241 6.93 22.76 -10.03
CA ASP A 241 6.50 22.07 -11.24
C ASP A 241 5.28 22.75 -11.88
N PRO A 242 4.90 22.39 -13.12
CA PRO A 242 3.74 22.99 -13.80
C PRO A 242 2.41 22.83 -13.04
N ASN A 243 2.32 21.88 -12.10
CA ASN A 243 1.14 21.64 -11.26
C ASN A 243 1.22 22.41 -9.94
N GLY A 244 2.21 23.28 -9.77
CA GLY A 244 2.37 24.08 -8.55
C GLY A 244 3.03 23.36 -7.38
N ASN A 245 3.50 22.13 -7.54
CA ASN A 245 4.19 21.42 -6.48
C ASN A 245 5.62 21.91 -6.29
N SER A 246 5.97 22.22 -5.07
CA SER A 246 7.30 22.67 -4.68
C SER A 246 7.83 21.82 -3.52
N ASP A 247 8.58 20.76 -3.84
CA ASP A 247 9.24 19.95 -2.82
C ASP A 247 10.77 19.97 -3.02
N PRO A 248 11.52 20.66 -2.12
CA PRO A 248 12.98 20.77 -2.25
C PRO A 248 13.69 19.44 -2.10
N VAL A 249 13.02 18.42 -1.60
CA VAL A 249 13.58 17.11 -1.27
C VAL A 249 12.91 15.95 -2.00
N ARG A 250 12.16 16.23 -3.11
CA ARG A 250 11.40 15.21 -3.83
C ARG A 250 12.22 13.97 -4.17
N ARG A 251 13.42 14.11 -4.75
CA ARG A 251 14.29 12.98 -5.07
C ARG A 251 14.81 12.25 -3.84
N LEU A 252 15.07 12.98 -2.75
CA LEU A 252 15.49 12.39 -1.49
C LEU A 252 14.35 11.60 -0.84
N ARG A 253 13.09 11.99 -1.07
CA ARG A 253 11.93 11.21 -0.63
C ARG A 253 11.90 9.84 -1.29
N VAL A 254 12.14 9.75 -2.58
CA VAL A 254 12.22 8.45 -3.29
C VAL A 254 13.27 7.53 -2.65
N VAL A 255 14.46 8.06 -2.37
CA VAL A 255 15.51 7.29 -1.65
C VAL A 255 15.06 6.86 -0.25
N GLY A 256 14.19 7.63 0.36
CA GLY A 256 13.70 7.41 1.72
C GLY A 256 12.41 6.59 1.84
N LEU A 257 11.87 6.01 0.76
CA LEU A 257 10.59 5.28 0.81
C LEU A 257 10.68 3.99 1.62
N ALA A 258 11.69 3.18 1.35
CA ALA A 258 11.84 1.86 1.95
C ALA A 258 12.26 1.83 3.43
N PRO A 259 13.14 2.72 3.95
CA PRO A 259 13.69 2.59 5.30
C PRO A 259 12.67 2.42 6.43
N PRO A 260 11.51 3.08 6.46
CA PRO A 260 10.50 2.82 7.50
C PRO A 260 9.99 1.39 7.46
N VAL A 261 9.73 0.85 6.27
CA VAL A 261 9.23 -0.51 6.08
C VAL A 261 10.33 -1.55 6.32
N GLU A 262 11.58 -1.27 5.93
CA GLU A 262 12.73 -2.11 6.31
C GLU A 262 12.79 -2.29 7.83
N MET A 263 12.59 -1.21 8.60
CA MET A 263 12.60 -1.28 10.08
C MET A 263 11.39 -2.04 10.62
N ALA A 264 10.20 -1.85 10.05
CA ALA A 264 9.01 -2.57 10.44
C ALA A 264 9.15 -4.09 10.19
N LEU A 265 9.61 -4.48 9.00
CA LEU A 265 9.88 -5.88 8.64
C LEU A 265 10.96 -6.49 9.53
N ALA A 266 12.04 -5.76 9.81
CA ALA A 266 13.08 -6.20 10.73
C ALA A 266 12.51 -6.44 12.15
N ALA A 267 11.65 -5.54 12.63
CA ALA A 267 10.99 -5.72 13.93
C ALA A 267 10.08 -6.96 13.94
N LEU A 268 9.27 -7.18 12.88
CA LEU A 268 8.43 -8.38 12.78
C LEU A 268 9.26 -9.68 12.83
N VAL A 269 10.46 -9.67 12.24
CA VAL A 269 11.39 -10.82 12.30
C VAL A 269 12.02 -10.95 13.67
N PHE A 270 12.74 -9.90 14.14
CA PHE A 270 13.57 -10.01 15.35
C PHE A 270 12.76 -10.12 16.64
N ASP A 271 11.55 -9.54 16.67
CA ASP A 271 10.63 -9.73 17.80
C ASP A 271 9.78 -11.02 17.68
N GLY A 272 10.07 -11.85 16.67
CA GLY A 272 9.52 -13.20 16.50
C GLY A 272 8.05 -13.25 16.08
N VAL A 273 7.47 -12.18 15.54
CA VAL A 273 6.07 -12.20 15.06
C VAL A 273 5.92 -13.17 13.89
N LEU A 274 6.84 -13.13 12.90
CA LEU A 274 6.81 -14.05 11.76
C LEU A 274 7.12 -15.50 12.14
N ASP A 275 7.82 -15.71 13.24
CA ASP A 275 8.10 -17.04 13.80
C ASP A 275 6.86 -17.63 14.46
N ARG A 276 6.21 -16.87 15.34
CA ARG A 276 4.99 -17.31 16.03
C ARG A 276 3.77 -17.46 15.12
N HIS A 277 3.72 -16.70 14.02
CA HIS A 277 2.63 -16.72 13.03
C HIS A 277 3.12 -17.13 11.63
N PRO A 278 3.51 -18.40 11.42
CA PRO A 278 4.12 -18.85 10.17
C PRO A 278 3.18 -18.78 8.95
N THR A 279 1.87 -18.63 9.16
CA THR A 279 0.86 -18.46 8.10
C THR A 279 0.54 -17.00 7.80
N LEU A 280 1.01 -16.05 8.62
CA LEU A 280 0.86 -14.62 8.38
C LEU A 280 1.67 -14.23 7.15
N LYS A 281 1.01 -13.63 6.17
CA LYS A 281 1.63 -13.09 4.96
C LYS A 281 1.75 -11.59 5.07
N VAL A 282 2.85 -11.03 4.58
CA VAL A 282 3.13 -9.60 4.67
C VAL A 282 3.45 -9.06 3.28
N GLY A 283 2.88 -7.91 2.93
CA GLY A 283 3.16 -7.20 1.68
C GLY A 283 3.87 -5.87 1.94
N ALA A 284 4.88 -5.57 1.14
CA ALA A 284 5.51 -4.26 1.05
C ALA A 284 5.22 -3.71 -0.35
N ILE A 285 4.19 -2.86 -0.42
CA ILE A 285 3.52 -2.47 -1.67
C ILE A 285 3.88 -1.01 -2.02
N GLU A 286 4.12 -0.75 -3.30
CA GLU A 286 4.54 0.57 -3.84
C GLU A 286 5.81 1.14 -3.20
N LEU A 287 6.77 0.27 -2.86
CA LEU A 287 8.02 0.66 -2.19
C LEU A 287 9.26 0.36 -3.03
N GLY A 288 9.03 -0.20 -4.23
CA GLY A 288 10.07 -0.76 -5.07
C GLY A 288 10.72 -2.00 -4.45
N ALA A 289 11.68 -2.58 -5.15
CA ALA A 289 12.33 -3.82 -4.77
C ALA A 289 13.88 -3.79 -4.83
N VAL A 290 14.47 -2.76 -5.41
CA VAL A 290 15.94 -2.67 -5.55
C VAL A 290 16.69 -2.70 -4.22
N TRP A 291 16.03 -2.35 -3.12
CA TRP A 291 16.59 -2.38 -1.77
C TRP A 291 16.58 -3.78 -1.12
N VAL A 292 15.71 -4.69 -1.57
CA VAL A 292 15.47 -6.00 -0.96
C VAL A 292 16.72 -6.87 -0.85
N PRO A 293 17.57 -7.02 -1.89
CA PRO A 293 18.78 -7.85 -1.78
C PRO A 293 19.73 -7.36 -0.69
N GLY A 294 19.91 -6.06 -0.55
CA GLY A 294 20.74 -5.45 0.49
C GLY A 294 20.14 -5.59 1.88
N PHE A 295 18.81 -5.50 1.99
CA PHE A 295 18.07 -5.67 3.23
C PHE A 295 18.22 -7.09 3.78
N LEU A 296 17.99 -8.13 2.98
CA LEU A 296 18.16 -9.53 3.39
C LEU A 296 19.55 -9.79 3.97
N ARG A 297 20.58 -9.32 3.29
CA ARG A 297 21.97 -9.46 3.77
C ARG A 297 22.25 -8.71 5.07
N ARG A 298 21.64 -7.53 5.26
CA ARG A 298 21.77 -6.75 6.51
C ARG A 298 21.09 -7.45 7.68
N LEU A 299 19.95 -8.07 7.46
CA LEU A 299 19.25 -8.84 8.49
C LEU A 299 20.12 -9.99 9.01
N ASP A 300 20.69 -10.81 8.13
CA ASP A 300 21.55 -11.94 8.53
C ASP A 300 22.87 -11.46 9.16
N LEU A 301 23.43 -10.36 8.65
CA LEU A 301 24.61 -9.74 9.24
C LEU A 301 24.34 -9.24 10.66
N ALA A 302 23.13 -8.72 10.95
CA ALA A 302 22.77 -8.24 12.29
C ALA A 302 22.86 -9.38 13.32
N VAL A 303 22.34 -10.57 13.01
CA VAL A 303 22.47 -11.76 13.87
C VAL A 303 23.94 -12.14 14.08
N THR A 304 24.72 -12.15 13.00
CA THR A 304 26.15 -12.48 13.06
C THR A 304 26.92 -11.51 13.98
N LEU A 305 26.65 -10.22 13.88
CA LEU A 305 27.30 -9.20 14.69
C LEU A 305 26.85 -9.28 16.16
N ASP A 306 25.55 -9.47 16.39
CA ASP A 306 25.00 -9.61 17.74
C ASP A 306 25.59 -10.83 18.47
N THR A 307 25.69 -11.99 17.80
CA THR A 307 26.34 -13.20 18.33
C THR A 307 27.79 -12.92 18.75
N LYS A 308 28.54 -12.19 17.93
CA LYS A 308 29.91 -11.79 18.26
C LYS A 308 29.98 -10.84 19.46
N MET A 309 29.07 -9.87 19.53
CA MET A 309 29.03 -8.89 20.63
C MET A 309 28.62 -9.53 21.94
N ARG A 310 27.67 -10.44 21.92
CA ARG A 310 27.23 -11.20 23.11
C ARG A 310 28.28 -12.20 23.61
N GLN A 311 29.21 -12.63 22.74
CA GLN A 311 30.15 -13.74 23.01
C GLN A 311 29.44 -15.05 23.43
N ALA A 312 28.24 -15.26 22.91
CA ALA A 312 27.40 -16.41 23.17
C ALA A 312 26.77 -16.89 21.85
N GLU A 313 26.82 -18.19 21.59
CA GLU A 313 26.25 -18.79 20.37
C GLU A 313 24.71 -18.82 20.39
N HIS A 314 24.12 -18.99 21.58
CA HIS A 314 22.67 -19.05 21.78
C HIS A 314 22.24 -18.15 22.94
N ALA A 315 21.11 -17.49 22.77
CA ALA A 315 20.44 -16.73 23.80
C ALA A 315 18.90 -16.99 23.78
N PRO A 316 18.19 -16.79 24.90
CA PRO A 316 16.74 -16.82 24.88
C PRO A 316 16.18 -15.81 23.87
N GLY A 317 15.29 -16.28 22.98
CA GLY A 317 14.67 -15.46 21.95
C GLY A 317 15.41 -15.46 20.60
N ASP A 318 16.49 -16.24 20.45
CA ASP A 318 17.08 -16.48 19.13
C ASP A 318 16.09 -17.22 18.22
N LEU A 319 16.08 -16.82 16.95
CA LEU A 319 15.17 -17.36 15.94
C LEU A 319 15.66 -18.71 15.41
N ASP A 320 14.73 -19.58 15.00
CA ASP A 320 15.03 -20.91 14.46
C ASP A 320 15.60 -20.86 13.03
N LEU A 321 15.24 -19.83 12.24
CA LEU A 321 15.67 -19.62 10.87
C LEU A 321 16.56 -18.37 10.77
N LEU A 322 17.28 -18.24 9.67
CA LEU A 322 17.91 -16.96 9.34
C LEU A 322 16.84 -15.87 9.11
N PRO A 323 17.08 -14.63 9.51
CA PRO A 323 16.15 -13.53 9.29
C PRO A 323 15.69 -13.39 7.83
N SER A 324 16.59 -13.58 6.87
CA SER A 324 16.28 -13.56 5.44
C SER A 324 15.32 -14.69 5.03
N GLU A 325 15.35 -15.85 5.70
CA GLU A 325 14.45 -16.98 5.40
C GLU A 325 13.00 -16.69 5.84
N TYR A 326 12.80 -15.94 6.95
CA TYR A 326 11.45 -15.47 7.34
C TYR A 326 10.87 -14.53 6.29
N ILE A 327 11.68 -13.58 5.80
CA ILE A 327 11.25 -12.65 4.75
C ILE A 327 10.88 -13.41 3.47
N THR A 328 11.77 -14.29 2.98
CA THR A 328 11.51 -15.08 1.77
C THR A 328 10.24 -15.94 1.90
N ARG A 329 10.02 -16.53 3.08
CA ARG A 329 8.86 -17.38 3.35
C ARG A 329 7.54 -16.62 3.36
N GLN A 330 7.49 -15.40 3.96
CA GLN A 330 6.22 -14.75 4.32
C GLN A 330 5.99 -13.39 3.68
N VAL A 331 7.01 -12.76 3.06
CA VAL A 331 6.90 -11.39 2.56
C VAL A 331 6.86 -11.35 1.03
N ARG A 332 6.03 -10.49 0.46
CA ARG A 332 5.97 -10.18 -0.97
C ARG A 332 6.15 -8.70 -1.21
N PHE A 333 6.75 -8.36 -2.35
CA PHE A 333 7.12 -7.02 -2.73
C PHE A 333 6.57 -6.67 -4.10
N THR A 334 6.25 -5.39 -4.33
CA THR A 334 5.94 -4.86 -5.66
C THR A 334 7.09 -3.96 -6.12
N PRO A 335 7.81 -4.33 -7.18
CA PRO A 335 8.83 -3.47 -7.78
C PRO A 335 8.19 -2.31 -8.55
N PHE A 336 8.96 -1.22 -8.77
CA PHE A 336 8.61 -0.22 -9.76
C PHE A 336 9.00 -0.67 -11.17
N THR A 337 8.29 -0.19 -12.20
CA THR A 337 8.55 -0.54 -13.61
C THR A 337 9.95 -0.15 -14.09
N ASP A 338 10.51 0.95 -13.55
CA ASP A 338 11.85 1.46 -13.89
C ASP A 338 13.00 0.75 -13.15
N GLU A 339 12.73 -0.24 -12.31
CA GLU A 339 13.77 -0.96 -11.56
C GLU A 339 14.40 -2.08 -12.40
N PRO A 340 15.69 -2.39 -12.17
CA PRO A 340 16.36 -3.53 -12.81
C PRO A 340 15.86 -4.85 -12.20
N LEU A 341 14.63 -5.24 -12.52
CA LEU A 341 13.96 -6.39 -11.91
C LEU A 341 14.69 -7.71 -12.17
N ASP A 342 15.32 -7.85 -13.33
CA ASP A 342 16.17 -8.99 -13.68
C ASP A 342 17.35 -9.15 -12.69
N TRP A 343 18.01 -8.04 -12.35
CA TRP A 343 19.07 -8.04 -11.34
C TRP A 343 18.51 -8.34 -9.94
N VAL A 344 17.39 -7.75 -9.57
CA VAL A 344 16.76 -7.95 -8.25
C VAL A 344 16.42 -9.43 -8.04
N ILE A 345 15.72 -10.05 -8.99
CA ILE A 345 15.37 -11.47 -8.96
C ILE A 345 16.64 -12.34 -8.95
N GLY A 346 17.65 -11.98 -9.76
CA GLY A 346 18.92 -12.70 -9.81
C GLY A 346 19.74 -12.67 -8.50
N GLN A 347 19.42 -11.79 -7.56
CA GLN A 347 20.05 -11.71 -6.24
C GLN A 347 19.21 -12.31 -5.10
N THR A 348 17.97 -12.68 -5.36
CA THR A 348 16.97 -13.11 -4.38
C THR A 348 16.19 -14.34 -4.91
N ASP A 349 14.92 -14.41 -4.60
CA ASP A 349 14.02 -15.49 -5.04
C ASP A 349 12.84 -14.89 -5.83
N PRO A 350 12.52 -15.39 -7.04
CA PRO A 350 11.41 -14.88 -7.85
C PRO A 350 10.05 -14.98 -7.17
N SER A 351 9.88 -15.90 -6.22
CA SER A 351 8.64 -16.04 -5.45
C SER A 351 8.31 -14.80 -4.59
N MET A 352 9.27 -13.89 -4.39
CA MET A 352 9.10 -12.71 -3.53
C MET A 352 8.39 -11.54 -4.21
N TYR A 353 8.20 -11.55 -5.53
CA TYR A 353 7.76 -10.38 -6.29
C TYR A 353 6.42 -10.60 -6.95
N MET A 354 5.58 -9.55 -6.92
CA MET A 354 4.25 -9.54 -7.54
C MET A 354 4.13 -8.36 -8.50
N PHE A 355 3.38 -8.57 -9.57
CA PHE A 355 2.99 -7.51 -10.49
C PHE A 355 2.11 -6.46 -9.80
N SER A 356 2.31 -5.20 -10.17
CA SER A 356 1.48 -4.07 -9.75
C SER A 356 1.37 -3.04 -10.88
N SER A 357 0.20 -2.44 -11.05
CA SER A 357 -0.04 -1.43 -12.07
C SER A 357 -0.04 -0.01 -11.52
N ASP A 358 -0.26 0.13 -10.22
CA ASP A 358 -0.50 1.42 -9.55
C ASP A 358 -1.63 2.23 -10.23
N TYR A 359 -2.60 1.54 -10.86
CA TYR A 359 -3.74 2.20 -11.52
C TYR A 359 -4.65 2.88 -10.49
N PRO A 360 -5.02 4.15 -10.67
CA PRO A 360 -4.81 5.03 -11.82
C PRO A 360 -3.73 6.11 -11.61
N HIS A 361 -2.76 5.91 -10.75
CA HIS A 361 -1.70 6.88 -10.48
C HIS A 361 -0.77 7.10 -11.70
N ALA A 362 -0.16 8.28 -11.75
CA ALA A 362 0.76 8.63 -12.83
C ALA A 362 2.06 7.81 -12.78
N GLU A 363 2.44 7.38 -11.60
CA GLU A 363 3.64 6.60 -11.32
C GLU A 363 3.61 5.21 -11.98
N GLY A 364 2.42 4.62 -12.16
CA GLY A 364 2.25 3.31 -12.81
C GLY A 364 2.55 3.28 -14.31
N GLY A 365 2.86 4.43 -14.93
CA GLY A 365 3.23 4.48 -16.35
C GLY A 365 2.07 4.22 -17.32
N GLY A 366 2.39 4.08 -18.61
CA GLY A 366 1.42 3.87 -19.69
C GLY A 366 1.25 2.41 -20.13
N ASP A 367 2.18 1.51 -19.77
CA ASP A 367 2.12 0.08 -20.09
C ASP A 367 2.87 -0.77 -19.05
N PRO A 368 2.40 -0.80 -17.79
CA PRO A 368 3.12 -1.50 -16.73
C PRO A 368 3.27 -3.01 -17.04
N PHE A 369 2.29 -3.64 -17.70
CA PHE A 369 2.38 -5.04 -18.08
C PHE A 369 3.50 -5.27 -19.12
N GLY A 370 3.56 -4.46 -20.17
CA GLY A 370 4.58 -4.58 -21.21
C GLY A 370 5.98 -4.29 -20.66
N GLU A 371 6.11 -3.30 -19.80
CA GLU A 371 7.39 -2.92 -19.17
C GLU A 371 7.93 -4.06 -18.28
N PHE A 372 7.14 -4.61 -17.38
CA PHE A 372 7.54 -5.76 -16.56
C PHE A 372 7.80 -7.02 -17.37
N LYS A 373 6.98 -7.28 -18.38
CA LYS A 373 7.21 -8.41 -19.29
C LYS A 373 8.57 -8.30 -19.99
N HIS A 374 8.93 -7.08 -20.43
CA HIS A 374 10.24 -6.82 -21.02
C HIS A 374 11.38 -6.98 -20.01
N ALA A 375 11.19 -6.48 -18.78
CA ALA A 375 12.17 -6.64 -17.70
C ALA A 375 12.46 -8.11 -17.35
N LEU A 376 11.51 -9.01 -17.63
CA LEU A 376 11.62 -10.45 -17.39
C LEU A 376 12.03 -11.26 -18.63
N ASP A 377 12.31 -10.66 -19.79
CA ASP A 377 12.68 -11.36 -21.04
C ASP A 377 13.83 -12.37 -20.92
N GLY A 378 14.68 -12.24 -19.90
CA GLY A 378 15.80 -13.15 -19.63
C GLY A 378 15.47 -14.40 -18.81
N PHE A 379 14.24 -14.51 -18.32
CA PHE A 379 13.76 -15.63 -17.49
C PHE A 379 12.88 -16.59 -18.26
N ASP A 380 12.67 -17.77 -17.70
CA ASP A 380 11.75 -18.77 -18.23
C ASP A 380 10.28 -18.44 -17.91
N ASP A 381 9.36 -19.17 -18.54
CA ASP A 381 7.92 -18.94 -18.40
C ASP A 381 7.44 -19.14 -16.95
N ASP A 382 8.12 -19.97 -16.14
CA ASP A 382 7.75 -20.21 -14.75
C ASP A 382 7.96 -18.96 -13.88
N VAL A 383 9.02 -18.16 -14.13
CA VAL A 383 9.26 -16.89 -13.43
C VAL A 383 8.21 -15.84 -13.81
N HIS A 384 7.86 -15.77 -15.08
CA HIS A 384 6.76 -14.90 -15.53
C HIS A 384 5.43 -15.27 -14.86
N GLU A 385 5.09 -16.57 -14.81
CA GLU A 385 3.87 -17.06 -14.16
C GLU A 385 3.88 -16.76 -12.67
N GLN A 386 5.02 -16.90 -12.00
CA GLN A 386 5.16 -16.51 -10.60
C GLN A 386 4.87 -15.02 -10.42
N PHE A 387 5.49 -14.16 -11.21
CA PHE A 387 5.40 -12.71 -11.06
C PHE A 387 3.98 -12.17 -11.33
N PHE A 388 3.33 -12.62 -12.42
CA PHE A 388 2.02 -12.08 -12.81
C PHE A 388 0.84 -12.79 -12.15
N THR A 389 1.02 -14.02 -11.66
CA THR A 389 -0.09 -14.88 -11.23
C THR A 389 0.15 -15.52 -9.86
N THR A 390 1.02 -16.54 -9.79
CA THR A 390 0.99 -17.49 -8.68
C THR A 390 1.51 -16.92 -7.36
N ASN A 391 2.39 -15.91 -7.37
CA ASN A 391 2.84 -15.24 -6.15
C ASN A 391 1.68 -14.46 -5.51
N PHE A 392 0.84 -13.81 -6.30
CA PHE A 392 -0.34 -13.12 -5.80
C PHE A 392 -1.42 -14.12 -5.33
N GLU A 393 -1.62 -15.22 -6.06
CA GLU A 393 -2.54 -16.28 -5.63
C GLU A 393 -2.11 -16.88 -4.30
N TRP A 394 -0.81 -17.19 -4.14
CA TRP A 394 -0.28 -17.61 -2.86
C TRP A 394 -0.50 -16.55 -1.79
N PHE A 395 -0.26 -15.27 -2.12
CA PHE A 395 -0.34 -14.16 -1.19
C PHE A 395 -1.76 -13.92 -0.70
N MET A 396 -2.76 -13.95 -1.56
CA MET A 396 -4.15 -13.71 -1.20
C MET A 396 -4.87 -14.96 -0.70
N GLY A 397 -4.47 -16.15 -1.18
CA GLY A 397 -5.08 -17.41 -0.75
C GLY A 397 -6.59 -17.46 -0.98
N ASP A 398 -7.35 -17.75 0.07
CA ASP A 398 -8.81 -17.89 -0.01
C ASP A 398 -9.57 -16.56 -0.19
N GLN A 399 -8.87 -15.43 -0.28
CA GLN A 399 -9.47 -14.12 -0.55
C GLN A 399 -9.78 -13.90 -2.04
N LEU A 400 -9.17 -14.69 -2.91
CA LEU A 400 -9.46 -14.63 -4.33
C LEU A 400 -10.82 -15.27 -4.64
N ALA A 401 -11.62 -14.59 -5.46
CA ALA A 401 -12.82 -15.18 -6.03
C ALA A 401 -12.43 -16.41 -6.86
N ARG A 402 -13.09 -17.55 -6.60
CA ARG A 402 -12.93 -18.79 -7.36
C ARG A 402 -13.93 -18.85 -8.52
#